data_20ba4d1f3f71be8b9ad03d8b30f0c35f
#
_entry.id   20ba4d1f3f71be8b9ad03d8b30f0c35f
#
_cell.length_a   1.000
_cell.length_b   1.000
_cell.length_c   1.000
_cell.angle_alpha   90.00
_cell.angle_beta   90.00
_cell.angle_gamma   90.00
#
_symmetry.space_group_name_H-M   'P 1'
#
loop_
_entity.id
_entity.type
_entity.pdbx_description
1 polymer ?
#
loop_
_entity_poly.entity_id
_entity_poly.type
_entity_poly.pdbx_seq_one_letter_code
_entity_poly.pdbx_strand_id
1 'polypeptide(L)'
;MTDTSAPGDAGGFERRARQNQAERRANLETTYDFIICGAGSSGSVVARRLAENPACTVLLIEAGPDDEAESVLDPALWPANLGTDRDWGFQAEPNPHLDGRALSMSMGKGLGGGSSVNVMVWARGHRSDWDHFAAETGDPAWNYASVLDIYRRVENWQGQPDAKYRGTNGPVWVQPAKDPSLIAGALLDAAEALGVPRFDHPNGEMMEGVGGVAYADMLVREGRRHSLYRAYVRPIADYPNLTILTETVVRRVLFDGRRAIGVEIERAGSISPIKASAEVVISTGAINTPKLLMLSGVGDRDELARLGIPVVQHLPGVGRNLQDHVSFGCTWEYREPLAPRNSGSEATLYWKSRPDLTAPDLLFCQVEFPVPSERTALLGVPNHGWTMFAGLAQPHSRGRIRLKSADPSEMPVVDANMLSDPRDLEAARACVKLCREIGSSDAFRPFVSAERIPGTGRQIDDAFIRDAAVTYWHQCGTAKMGSDDMSVVDAKLAVHGIAGLRIADGSVLPRVTTGNTQAPCAIVGERAADLMRRQYRL
;
A
#
# COMPACT_ATOMS: atom_id res chain seq x y z
N MET A 1 -24.53 5.97 12.33
CA MET A 1 -24.88 5.60 13.72
C MET A 1 -23.61 5.72 14.52
N THR A 2 -23.57 6.64 15.48
CA THR A 2 -22.45 6.83 16.40
C THR A 2 -22.36 5.60 17.30
N ASP A 3 -21.14 5.10 17.48
CA ASP A 3 -20.81 4.04 18.45
C ASP A 3 -21.30 4.47 19.85
N THR A 4 -22.36 3.85 20.34
CA THR A 4 -22.94 4.09 21.67
C THR A 4 -22.58 2.97 22.65
N SER A 5 -21.50 2.20 22.40
CA SER A 5 -20.98 1.29 23.41
C SER A 5 -20.36 2.11 24.54
N ALA A 6 -20.93 1.97 25.75
CA ALA A 6 -20.39 2.57 26.96
C ALA A 6 -18.92 2.12 27.17
N PRO A 7 -18.04 2.96 27.76
CA PRO A 7 -16.61 2.65 27.95
C PRO A 7 -16.29 1.42 28.80
N GLY A 8 -17.27 0.60 29.16
CA GLY A 8 -17.13 -0.55 30.08
C GLY A 8 -17.22 -1.94 29.45
N ASP A 9 -17.57 -2.13 28.15
CA ASP A 9 -17.82 -3.46 27.54
C ASP A 9 -16.89 -3.86 26.39
N ALA A 10 -15.73 -3.24 26.24
CA ALA A 10 -14.78 -3.60 25.18
C ALA A 10 -14.41 -5.10 25.23
N GLY A 11 -14.21 -5.67 26.41
CA GLY A 11 -13.96 -7.11 26.56
C GLY A 11 -15.17 -7.99 26.25
N GLY A 12 -16.39 -7.49 26.36
CA GLY A 12 -17.61 -8.17 25.98
C GLY A 12 -17.79 -8.22 24.46
N PHE A 13 -17.56 -7.08 23.77
CA PHE A 13 -17.60 -7.02 22.31
C PHE A 13 -16.61 -7.99 21.68
N GLU A 14 -15.35 -7.99 22.11
CA GLU A 14 -14.32 -8.86 21.54
C GLU A 14 -14.64 -10.35 21.71
N ARG A 15 -15.16 -10.75 22.87
CA ARG A 15 -15.60 -12.14 23.09
C ARG A 15 -16.74 -12.51 22.15
N ARG A 16 -17.77 -11.65 22.01
CA ARG A 16 -18.89 -11.87 21.08
C ARG A 16 -18.41 -11.98 19.63
N ALA A 17 -17.57 -11.05 19.20
CA ALA A 17 -17.03 -11.04 17.84
C ALA A 17 -16.26 -12.34 17.54
N ARG A 18 -15.37 -12.77 18.45
CA ARG A 18 -14.62 -14.02 18.29
C ARG A 18 -15.52 -15.24 18.25
N GLN A 19 -16.50 -15.33 19.15
CA GLN A 19 -17.47 -16.42 19.19
C GLN A 19 -18.29 -16.47 17.91
N ASN A 20 -18.88 -15.34 17.50
CA ASN A 20 -19.71 -15.23 16.30
C ASN A 20 -18.90 -15.60 15.04
N GLN A 21 -17.66 -15.14 14.92
CA GLN A 21 -16.82 -15.52 13.79
C GLN A 21 -16.40 -17.00 13.82
N ALA A 22 -16.16 -17.59 15.00
CA ALA A 22 -15.87 -19.00 15.13
C ALA A 22 -17.06 -19.86 14.70
N GLU A 23 -18.29 -19.52 15.12
CA GLU A 23 -19.52 -20.20 14.72
C GLU A 23 -19.76 -20.13 13.20
N ARG A 24 -19.57 -18.94 12.56
CA ARG A 24 -19.71 -18.78 11.11
C ARG A 24 -18.67 -19.55 10.32
N ARG A 25 -17.41 -19.62 10.81
CA ARG A 25 -16.35 -20.43 10.18
C ARG A 25 -16.60 -21.93 10.29
N ALA A 26 -17.26 -22.38 11.37
CA ALA A 26 -17.66 -23.78 11.54
C ALA A 26 -18.88 -24.16 10.67
N ASN A 27 -19.77 -23.19 10.44
CA ASN A 27 -21.00 -23.34 9.65
C ASN A 27 -20.93 -22.46 8.39
N LEU A 28 -19.88 -22.61 7.59
CA LEU A 28 -19.65 -21.80 6.42
C LEU A 28 -20.77 -21.99 5.38
N GLU A 29 -21.39 -20.89 4.99
CA GLU A 29 -22.39 -20.90 3.93
C GLU A 29 -21.75 -21.19 2.57
N THR A 30 -22.50 -21.81 1.68
CA THR A 30 -22.05 -22.14 0.32
C THR A 30 -22.27 -21.00 -0.67
N THR A 31 -23.04 -19.96 -0.25
CA THR A 31 -23.38 -18.81 -1.09
C THR A 31 -23.43 -17.53 -0.25
N TYR A 32 -22.83 -16.46 -0.78
CA TYR A 32 -22.88 -15.10 -0.23
C TYR A 32 -23.29 -14.12 -1.32
N ASP A 33 -23.80 -12.96 -0.95
CA ASP A 33 -24.09 -11.93 -1.96
C ASP A 33 -22.78 -11.35 -2.49
N PHE A 34 -21.84 -11.04 -1.60
CA PHE A 34 -20.55 -10.48 -1.97
C PHE A 34 -19.41 -11.30 -1.38
N ILE A 35 -18.43 -11.60 -2.22
CA ILE A 35 -17.17 -12.25 -1.80
C ILE A 35 -16.03 -11.27 -2.04
N ILE A 36 -15.30 -10.89 -0.97
CA ILE A 36 -14.13 -10.03 -1.03
C ILE A 36 -12.89 -10.90 -0.81
N CYS A 37 -12.05 -10.97 -1.84
CA CYS A 37 -10.81 -11.75 -1.84
C CYS A 37 -9.64 -10.85 -1.41
N GLY A 38 -9.16 -11.01 -0.17
CA GLY A 38 -8.12 -10.21 0.47
C GLY A 38 -8.68 -9.20 1.47
N ALA A 39 -8.27 -9.31 2.73
CA ALA A 39 -8.61 -8.40 3.82
C ALA A 39 -7.57 -7.28 4.02
N GLY A 40 -6.89 -6.88 2.95
CA GLY A 40 -5.96 -5.76 2.93
C GLY A 40 -6.68 -4.41 3.07
N SER A 41 -5.96 -3.33 2.77
CA SER A 41 -6.47 -1.96 2.95
C SER A 41 -7.81 -1.72 2.27
N SER A 42 -7.92 -2.00 0.96
CA SER A 42 -9.16 -1.76 0.20
C SER A 42 -10.24 -2.78 0.52
N GLY A 43 -9.88 -4.07 0.64
CA GLY A 43 -10.86 -5.13 0.92
C GLY A 43 -11.56 -4.94 2.27
N SER A 44 -10.84 -4.47 3.29
CA SER A 44 -11.42 -4.11 4.59
C SER A 44 -12.44 -2.98 4.47
N VAL A 45 -12.17 -1.97 3.65
CA VAL A 45 -13.11 -0.88 3.37
C VAL A 45 -14.37 -1.40 2.69
N VAL A 46 -14.22 -2.16 1.60
CA VAL A 46 -15.35 -2.71 0.84
C VAL A 46 -16.21 -3.61 1.72
N ALA A 47 -15.59 -4.52 2.48
CA ALA A 47 -16.31 -5.45 3.36
C ALA A 47 -17.18 -4.70 4.39
N ARG A 48 -16.63 -3.69 5.07
CA ARG A 48 -17.40 -2.88 6.00
C ARG A 48 -18.58 -2.21 5.33
N ARG A 49 -18.32 -1.45 4.25
CA ARG A 49 -19.35 -0.63 3.60
C ARG A 49 -20.52 -1.45 3.06
N LEU A 50 -20.27 -2.68 2.62
CA LEU A 50 -21.33 -3.60 2.20
C LEU A 50 -22.05 -4.20 3.41
N ALA A 51 -21.32 -4.62 4.45
CA ALA A 51 -21.90 -5.22 5.65
C ALA A 51 -22.72 -4.22 6.50
N GLU A 52 -22.59 -2.90 6.27
CA GLU A 52 -23.46 -1.88 6.88
C GLU A 52 -24.94 -2.05 6.48
N ASN A 53 -25.23 -2.73 5.35
CA ASN A 53 -26.58 -3.14 4.99
C ASN A 53 -26.85 -4.58 5.47
N PRO A 54 -27.72 -4.79 6.49
CA PRO A 54 -27.99 -6.11 7.03
C PRO A 54 -28.72 -7.06 6.06
N ALA A 55 -29.23 -6.56 4.94
CA ALA A 55 -29.95 -7.34 3.94
C ALA A 55 -29.02 -8.09 2.98
N CYS A 56 -27.69 -7.82 3.00
CA CYS A 56 -26.72 -8.54 2.18
C CYS A 56 -25.70 -9.30 3.02
N THR A 57 -25.28 -10.47 2.54
CA THR A 57 -24.28 -11.32 3.16
C THR A 57 -22.91 -11.07 2.55
N VAL A 58 -21.89 -10.90 3.38
CA VAL A 58 -20.52 -10.56 2.98
C VAL A 58 -19.54 -11.61 3.49
N LEU A 59 -18.75 -12.17 2.59
CA LEU A 59 -17.63 -13.04 2.92
C LEU A 59 -16.32 -12.30 2.63
N LEU A 60 -15.50 -12.10 3.66
CA LEU A 60 -14.16 -11.55 3.58
C LEU A 60 -13.13 -12.67 3.76
N ILE A 61 -12.29 -12.91 2.75
CA ILE A 61 -11.30 -14.01 2.73
C ILE A 61 -9.89 -13.43 2.83
N GLU A 62 -9.06 -13.99 3.73
CA GLU A 62 -7.67 -13.61 3.91
C GLU A 62 -6.77 -14.85 3.98
N ALA A 63 -5.65 -14.81 3.25
CA ALA A 63 -4.70 -15.91 3.20
C ALA A 63 -3.83 -16.03 4.45
N GLY A 64 -3.60 -14.93 5.13
CA GLY A 64 -2.77 -14.90 6.32
C GLY A 64 -3.56 -14.97 7.63
N PRO A 65 -2.84 -14.84 8.77
CA PRO A 65 -3.41 -14.91 10.12
C PRO A 65 -4.17 -13.64 10.51
N ASP A 66 -4.63 -13.61 11.77
CA ASP A 66 -5.20 -12.41 12.40
C ASP A 66 -4.15 -11.30 12.61
N ASP A 67 -4.60 -10.15 13.16
CA ASP A 67 -3.75 -8.97 13.42
C ASP A 67 -3.45 -8.75 14.92
N GLU A 68 -3.56 -9.79 15.74
CA GLU A 68 -3.43 -9.67 17.20
C GLU A 68 -1.97 -9.81 17.71
N ALA A 69 -0.99 -10.12 16.85
CA ALA A 69 0.41 -10.24 17.26
C ALA A 69 0.99 -8.89 17.71
N GLU A 70 1.83 -8.90 18.73
CA GLU A 70 2.48 -7.69 19.25
C GLU A 70 3.33 -7.00 18.18
N SER A 71 4.00 -7.77 17.30
CA SER A 71 4.76 -7.22 16.16
C SER A 71 3.90 -6.43 15.16
N VAL A 72 2.59 -6.70 15.12
CA VAL A 72 1.62 -5.93 14.32
C VAL A 72 1.16 -4.70 15.09
N LEU A 73 0.88 -4.85 16.39
CA LEU A 73 0.22 -3.83 17.21
C LEU A 73 1.16 -2.72 17.68
N ASP A 74 2.39 -3.08 18.05
CA ASP A 74 3.39 -2.11 18.50
C ASP A 74 4.00 -1.38 17.29
N PRO A 75 3.87 -0.05 17.21
CA PRO A 75 4.46 0.73 16.14
C PRO A 75 5.96 0.55 15.94
N ALA A 76 6.71 0.32 17.02
CA ALA A 76 8.17 0.15 16.94
C ALA A 76 8.59 -1.20 16.36
N LEU A 77 7.71 -2.21 16.38
CA LEU A 77 8.00 -3.58 15.97
C LEU A 77 7.64 -3.89 14.52
N TRP A 78 7.26 -2.90 13.71
CA TRP A 78 6.87 -3.15 12.32
C TRP A 78 7.91 -3.91 11.50
N PRO A 79 9.24 -3.70 11.68
CA PRO A 79 10.25 -4.44 10.89
C PRO A 79 10.28 -5.95 11.22
N ALA A 80 9.84 -6.33 12.43
CA ALA A 80 9.82 -7.73 12.86
C ALA A 80 8.78 -8.59 12.12
N ASN A 81 7.90 -7.99 11.32
CA ASN A 81 6.96 -8.74 10.49
C ASN A 81 7.57 -9.17 9.14
N LEU A 82 8.65 -8.52 8.69
CA LEU A 82 9.27 -8.81 7.40
C LEU A 82 9.94 -10.18 7.41
N GLY A 83 9.72 -10.98 6.37
CA GLY A 83 10.26 -12.33 6.23
C GLY A 83 9.61 -13.38 7.17
N THR A 84 8.49 -13.06 7.82
CA THR A 84 7.73 -13.99 8.66
C THR A 84 6.51 -14.57 7.93
N ASP A 85 5.65 -15.32 8.63
CA ASP A 85 4.35 -15.79 8.12
C ASP A 85 3.36 -14.65 7.80
N ARG A 86 3.66 -13.43 8.25
CA ARG A 86 2.93 -12.18 7.98
C ARG A 86 3.42 -11.43 6.75
N ASP A 87 4.36 -12.00 6.04
CA ASP A 87 4.92 -11.49 4.79
C ASP A 87 4.75 -12.54 3.69
N TRP A 88 4.32 -12.11 2.50
CA TRP A 88 4.28 -12.99 1.32
C TRP A 88 5.68 -13.43 0.87
N GLY A 89 6.72 -12.67 1.19
CA GLY A 89 8.11 -12.99 0.87
C GLY A 89 8.39 -13.05 -0.63
N PHE A 90 7.73 -12.22 -1.44
CA PHE A 90 7.98 -12.19 -2.88
C PHE A 90 9.43 -11.80 -3.19
N GLN A 91 9.96 -12.40 -4.26
CA GLN A 91 11.28 -12.06 -4.80
C GLN A 91 11.11 -11.63 -6.25
N ALA A 92 11.74 -10.51 -6.62
CA ALA A 92 11.83 -10.12 -8.01
C ALA A 92 12.83 -11.00 -8.76
N GLU A 93 12.68 -11.11 -10.09
CA GLU A 93 13.73 -11.68 -10.94
C GLU A 93 15.00 -10.80 -10.91
N PRO A 94 16.18 -11.37 -11.23
CA PRO A 94 17.39 -10.59 -11.40
C PRO A 94 17.18 -9.46 -12.42
N ASN A 95 17.42 -8.21 -12.01
CA ASN A 95 17.21 -7.03 -12.82
C ASN A 95 18.51 -6.59 -13.51
N PRO A 96 18.60 -6.61 -14.85
CA PRO A 96 19.80 -6.20 -15.58
C PRO A 96 20.20 -4.73 -15.34
N HIS A 97 19.21 -3.87 -15.02
CA HIS A 97 19.47 -2.46 -14.71
C HIS A 97 19.97 -2.22 -13.28
N LEU A 98 20.01 -3.28 -12.46
CA LEU A 98 20.58 -3.32 -11.12
C LEU A 98 21.78 -4.31 -11.05
N ASP A 99 22.52 -4.46 -12.15
CA ASP A 99 23.67 -5.35 -12.26
C ASP A 99 23.34 -6.80 -11.86
N GLY A 100 22.14 -7.27 -12.23
CA GLY A 100 21.66 -8.63 -11.97
C GLY A 100 21.14 -8.88 -10.55
N ARG A 101 20.97 -7.85 -9.72
CA ARG A 101 20.40 -8.01 -8.38
C ARG A 101 18.91 -8.38 -8.43
N ALA A 102 18.52 -9.30 -7.57
CA ALA A 102 17.12 -9.63 -7.26
C ALA A 102 16.70 -8.90 -5.98
N LEU A 103 15.54 -8.25 -5.99
CA LEU A 103 15.06 -7.51 -4.83
C LEU A 103 13.98 -8.31 -4.08
N SER A 104 14.04 -8.27 -2.74
CA SER A 104 12.95 -8.73 -1.90
C SER A 104 11.79 -7.74 -1.99
N MET A 105 10.60 -8.25 -2.32
CA MET A 105 9.38 -7.46 -2.55
C MET A 105 8.34 -7.79 -1.46
N SER A 106 8.69 -7.58 -0.20
CA SER A 106 7.82 -7.87 0.95
C SER A 106 6.45 -7.24 0.83
N MET A 107 5.40 -8.00 1.14
CA MET A 107 4.00 -7.56 1.14
C MET A 107 3.26 -8.22 2.30
N GLY A 108 2.47 -7.43 3.02
CA GLY A 108 1.74 -7.93 4.18
C GLY A 108 0.74 -9.04 3.84
N LYS A 109 0.75 -10.10 4.66
CA LYS A 109 -0.12 -11.28 4.62
C LYS A 109 -0.82 -11.43 5.96
N GLY A 110 -2.12 -11.21 5.99
CA GLY A 110 -2.95 -11.23 7.19
C GLY A 110 -4.02 -10.16 7.19
N LEU A 111 -4.87 -10.15 8.22
CA LEU A 111 -5.91 -9.13 8.36
C LEU A 111 -5.31 -7.72 8.36
N GLY A 112 -5.75 -6.89 7.41
CA GLY A 112 -5.22 -5.55 7.16
C GLY A 112 -4.14 -5.49 6.07
N GLY A 113 -3.57 -6.63 5.65
CA GLY A 113 -2.54 -6.70 4.61
C GLY A 113 -1.37 -5.76 4.90
N GLY A 114 -0.94 -4.97 3.90
CA GLY A 114 0.14 -3.99 4.05
C GLY A 114 -0.09 -2.98 5.17
N SER A 115 -1.36 -2.63 5.52
CA SER A 115 -1.64 -1.69 6.62
C SER A 115 -1.32 -2.27 8.01
N SER A 116 -1.15 -3.58 8.12
CA SER A 116 -0.79 -4.27 9.36
C SER A 116 0.71 -4.47 9.56
N VAL A 117 1.54 -4.16 8.55
CA VAL A 117 3.00 -4.38 8.61
C VAL A 117 3.84 -3.14 8.22
N ASN A 118 3.21 -2.06 7.74
CA ASN A 118 3.88 -0.84 7.29
C ASN A 118 4.30 0.10 8.44
N VAL A 119 4.90 1.24 8.09
CA VAL A 119 5.35 2.28 9.05
C VAL A 119 4.23 3.24 9.48
N MET A 120 2.96 2.95 9.20
CA MET A 120 1.76 3.70 9.64
C MET A 120 1.66 5.15 9.14
N VAL A 121 2.39 5.56 8.13
CA VAL A 121 2.29 6.89 7.54
C VAL A 121 1.04 6.98 6.66
N TRP A 122 0.23 8.04 6.87
CA TRP A 122 -0.94 8.37 6.07
C TRP A 122 -0.61 9.46 5.06
N ALA A 123 -0.43 9.10 3.79
CA ALA A 123 -0.13 10.02 2.70
C ALA A 123 -1.18 9.89 1.58
N ARG A 124 -1.83 11.01 1.23
CA ARG A 124 -2.99 11.03 0.32
C ARG A 124 -2.65 11.06 -1.16
N GLY A 125 -1.38 11.21 -1.52
CA GLY A 125 -0.95 11.49 -2.88
C GLY A 125 -1.07 12.97 -3.26
N HIS A 126 -0.42 13.36 -4.33
CA HIS A 126 -0.43 14.72 -4.85
C HIS A 126 -1.68 14.96 -5.72
N ARG A 127 -2.15 16.21 -5.79
CA ARG A 127 -3.27 16.63 -6.67
C ARG A 127 -3.12 16.08 -8.10
N SER A 128 -1.93 16.18 -8.68
CA SER A 128 -1.67 15.73 -10.04
C SER A 128 -1.83 14.22 -10.25
N ASP A 129 -1.75 13.41 -9.20
CA ASP A 129 -1.98 11.96 -9.31
C ASP A 129 -3.46 11.69 -9.59
N TRP A 130 -4.34 12.29 -8.80
CA TRP A 130 -5.78 12.12 -8.91
C TRP A 130 -6.35 12.76 -10.19
N ASP A 131 -5.85 13.93 -10.57
CA ASP A 131 -6.25 14.58 -11.82
C ASP A 131 -5.80 13.76 -13.04
N HIS A 132 -4.62 13.10 -12.97
CA HIS A 132 -4.21 12.13 -13.97
C HIS A 132 -5.14 10.90 -14.01
N PHE A 133 -5.58 10.37 -12.86
CA PHE A 133 -6.50 9.22 -12.83
C PHE A 133 -7.86 9.56 -13.45
N ALA A 134 -8.34 10.78 -13.21
CA ALA A 134 -9.55 11.25 -13.90
C ALA A 134 -9.37 11.35 -15.41
N ALA A 135 -8.21 11.79 -15.88
CA ALA A 135 -7.90 11.85 -17.32
C ALA A 135 -7.81 10.46 -17.96
N GLU A 136 -7.09 9.50 -17.33
CA GLU A 136 -6.95 8.12 -17.81
C GLU A 136 -8.29 7.37 -17.89
N THR A 137 -9.19 7.65 -16.94
CA THR A 137 -10.50 6.97 -16.87
C THR A 137 -11.61 7.71 -17.61
N GLY A 138 -11.42 8.99 -17.93
CA GLY A 138 -12.48 9.87 -18.43
C GLY A 138 -13.58 10.18 -17.40
N ASP A 139 -13.38 9.85 -16.11
CA ASP A 139 -14.37 10.04 -15.04
C ASP A 139 -13.85 11.09 -14.02
N PRO A 140 -14.49 12.28 -13.95
CA PRO A 140 -14.10 13.32 -12.99
C PRO A 140 -14.25 12.91 -11.53
N ALA A 141 -14.95 11.83 -11.21
CA ALA A 141 -15.05 11.31 -9.85
C ALA A 141 -13.72 10.78 -9.30
N TRP A 142 -12.68 10.64 -10.14
CA TRP A 142 -11.31 10.33 -9.76
C TRP A 142 -10.41 11.57 -9.65
N ASN A 143 -10.89 12.79 -9.93
CA ASN A 143 -10.08 13.99 -9.77
C ASN A 143 -9.83 14.32 -8.29
N TYR A 144 -8.84 15.17 -8.03
CA TYR A 144 -8.44 15.54 -6.68
C TYR A 144 -9.58 16.10 -5.83
N ALA A 145 -10.43 16.98 -6.37
CA ALA A 145 -11.53 17.57 -5.62
C ALA A 145 -12.52 16.52 -5.12
N SER A 146 -12.94 15.60 -6.00
CA SER A 146 -13.86 14.51 -5.67
C SER A 146 -13.25 13.54 -4.65
N VAL A 147 -11.96 13.24 -4.77
CA VAL A 147 -11.26 12.33 -3.87
C VAL A 147 -10.97 13.00 -2.52
N LEU A 148 -10.72 14.31 -2.48
CA LEU A 148 -10.55 15.06 -1.23
C LEU A 148 -11.81 14.96 -0.36
N ASP A 149 -13.01 15.03 -0.94
CA ASP A 149 -14.25 14.84 -0.20
C ASP A 149 -14.35 13.44 0.44
N ILE A 150 -13.86 12.40 -0.26
CA ILE A 150 -13.81 11.06 0.32
C ILE A 150 -12.78 11.02 1.45
N TYR A 151 -11.59 11.60 1.28
CA TYR A 151 -10.58 11.68 2.35
C TYR A 151 -11.14 12.35 3.60
N ARG A 152 -11.85 13.46 3.45
CA ARG A 152 -12.50 14.14 4.58
C ARG A 152 -13.59 13.28 5.24
N ARG A 153 -14.33 12.50 4.46
CA ARG A 153 -15.35 11.57 4.97
C ARG A 153 -14.74 10.41 5.79
N VAL A 154 -13.57 9.91 5.39
CA VAL A 154 -12.97 8.73 6.03
C VAL A 154 -12.09 9.04 7.22
N GLU A 155 -11.54 10.26 7.33
CA GLU A 155 -10.66 10.64 8.41
C GLU A 155 -11.38 11.00 9.71
N ASN A 156 -10.72 10.64 10.82
CA ASN A 156 -10.93 11.17 12.15
C ASN A 156 -9.61 11.84 12.59
N TRP A 157 -9.43 13.08 12.13
CA TRP A 157 -8.23 13.85 12.35
C TRP A 157 -8.10 14.35 13.79
N GLN A 158 -6.93 14.19 14.40
CA GLN A 158 -6.61 14.51 15.80
C GLN A 158 -5.65 15.70 15.94
N GLY A 159 -5.27 16.35 14.87
CA GLY A 159 -4.44 17.56 14.89
C GLY A 159 -5.25 18.84 14.92
N GLN A 160 -4.59 19.96 14.59
CA GLN A 160 -5.28 21.24 14.47
C GLN A 160 -6.40 21.17 13.42
N PRO A 161 -7.56 21.79 13.70
CA PRO A 161 -8.68 21.78 12.77
C PRO A 161 -8.32 22.40 11.42
N ASP A 162 -8.63 21.71 10.34
CA ASP A 162 -8.50 22.21 8.97
C ASP A 162 -9.70 21.73 8.13
N ALA A 163 -10.73 22.53 8.09
CA ALA A 163 -11.99 22.16 7.42
C ALA A 163 -11.84 22.04 5.89
N LYS A 164 -10.80 22.62 5.28
CA LYS A 164 -10.54 22.47 3.85
C LYS A 164 -10.03 21.06 3.53
N TYR A 165 -9.12 20.55 4.35
CA TYR A 165 -8.41 19.31 4.02
C TYR A 165 -8.77 18.13 4.91
N ARG A 166 -9.25 18.34 6.14
CA ARG A 166 -9.37 17.29 7.17
C ARG A 166 -10.82 16.99 7.53
N GLY A 167 -11.08 15.73 7.92
CA GLY A 167 -12.35 15.29 8.48
C GLY A 167 -12.19 14.77 9.90
N THR A 168 -13.27 14.77 10.69
CA THR A 168 -13.22 14.46 12.14
C THR A 168 -14.12 13.30 12.58
N ASN A 169 -14.94 12.75 11.66
CA ASN A 169 -15.97 11.76 12.00
C ASN A 169 -15.84 10.43 11.24
N GLY A 170 -14.72 10.24 10.53
CA GLY A 170 -14.49 9.01 9.77
C GLY A 170 -13.97 7.87 10.63
N PRO A 171 -13.91 6.65 10.08
CA PRO A 171 -13.40 5.48 10.80
C PRO A 171 -11.86 5.48 10.95
N VAL A 172 -11.12 6.21 10.11
CA VAL A 172 -9.66 6.20 10.09
C VAL A 172 -9.10 7.24 11.05
N TRP A 173 -8.61 6.79 12.20
CA TRP A 173 -7.89 7.65 13.14
C TRP A 173 -6.57 8.09 12.55
N VAL A 174 -6.39 9.39 12.39
CA VAL A 174 -5.18 10.02 11.87
C VAL A 174 -4.73 11.10 12.84
N GLN A 175 -3.47 11.06 13.26
CA GLN A 175 -2.92 12.05 14.18
C GLN A 175 -1.54 12.53 13.69
N PRO A 176 -1.12 13.75 14.03
CA PRO A 176 0.29 14.15 13.90
C PRO A 176 1.18 13.20 14.69
N ALA A 177 2.43 13.01 14.26
CA ALA A 177 3.42 12.31 15.06
C ALA A 177 3.50 12.94 16.46
N LYS A 178 3.21 12.15 17.51
CA LYS A 178 3.26 12.63 18.90
C LYS A 178 4.68 12.60 19.40
N ASP A 179 5.12 13.73 19.96
CA ASP A 179 6.45 13.85 20.56
C ASP A 179 7.53 13.30 19.61
N PRO A 180 7.63 13.88 18.38
CA PRO A 180 8.50 13.35 17.35
C PRO A 180 9.97 13.37 17.78
N SER A 181 10.76 12.49 17.19
CA SER A 181 12.17 12.35 17.53
C SER A 181 12.98 13.60 17.17
N LEU A 182 14.15 13.75 17.78
CA LEU A 182 15.08 14.82 17.46
C LEU A 182 15.57 14.75 16.01
N ILE A 183 15.69 13.55 15.46
CA ILE A 183 16.10 13.33 14.06
C ILE A 183 15.01 13.77 13.08
N ALA A 184 13.75 13.51 13.40
CA ALA A 184 12.62 14.03 12.61
C ALA A 184 12.59 15.56 12.61
N GLY A 185 12.81 16.20 13.78
CA GLY A 185 12.93 17.65 13.88
C GLY A 185 14.10 18.21 13.05
N ALA A 186 15.27 17.58 13.16
CA ALA A 186 16.46 17.96 12.39
C ALA A 186 16.25 17.85 10.88
N LEU A 187 15.45 16.87 10.41
CA LEU A 187 15.08 16.76 8.99
C LEU A 187 14.26 17.96 8.51
N LEU A 188 13.27 18.41 9.31
CA LEU A 188 12.47 19.59 8.97
C LEU A 188 13.35 20.83 8.90
N ASP A 189 14.18 21.06 9.91
CA ASP A 189 15.06 22.26 9.99
C ASP A 189 16.10 22.26 8.85
N ALA A 190 16.67 21.10 8.52
CA ALA A 190 17.62 20.94 7.43
C ALA A 190 16.99 21.24 6.06
N ALA A 191 15.80 20.70 5.82
CA ALA A 191 15.08 20.91 4.57
C ALA A 191 14.71 22.40 4.39
N GLU A 192 14.20 23.04 5.45
CA GLU A 192 13.86 24.46 5.45
C GLU A 192 15.08 25.35 5.18
N ALA A 193 16.22 25.03 5.78
CA ALA A 193 17.50 25.75 5.52
C ALA A 193 17.96 25.64 4.07
N LEU A 194 17.55 24.61 3.33
CA LEU A 194 17.81 24.43 1.90
C LEU A 194 16.69 25.02 1.01
N GLY A 195 15.73 25.74 1.60
CA GLY A 195 14.66 26.41 0.87
C GLY A 195 13.45 25.53 0.55
N VAL A 196 13.32 24.36 1.16
CA VAL A 196 12.13 23.52 1.06
C VAL A 196 11.06 24.06 2.01
N PRO A 197 9.84 24.39 1.56
CA PRO A 197 8.80 24.92 2.42
C PRO A 197 8.40 23.93 3.52
N ARG A 198 8.23 24.42 4.75
CA ARG A 198 7.72 23.67 5.89
C ARG A 198 6.22 23.88 6.04
N PHE A 199 5.49 22.79 6.29
CA PHE A 199 4.05 22.79 6.48
C PHE A 199 3.67 22.15 7.84
N ASP A 200 2.49 22.50 8.35
CA ASP A 200 1.96 21.95 9.60
C ASP A 200 1.61 20.47 9.48
N HIS A 201 1.20 20.03 8.29
CA HIS A 201 0.92 18.63 7.97
C HIS A 201 1.08 18.34 6.47
N PRO A 202 1.40 17.08 6.08
CA PRO A 202 1.67 16.76 4.67
C PRO A 202 0.41 16.66 3.80
N ASN A 203 -0.76 16.37 4.38
CA ASN A 203 -1.98 16.07 3.63
C ASN A 203 -2.89 17.31 3.44
N GLY A 204 -2.30 18.41 3.05
CA GLY A 204 -2.96 19.68 2.80
C GLY A 204 -2.35 20.40 1.61
N GLU A 205 -2.07 21.70 1.78
CA GLU A 205 -1.50 22.57 0.75
C GLU A 205 -0.18 22.03 0.17
N MET A 206 0.63 21.34 0.99
CA MET A 206 1.87 20.69 0.57
C MET A 206 1.68 19.75 -0.64
N MET A 207 0.54 19.05 -0.74
CA MET A 207 0.25 18.11 -1.82
C MET A 207 -0.55 18.75 -2.97
N GLU A 208 -0.70 20.07 -2.99
CA GLU A 208 -1.28 20.84 -4.10
C GLU A 208 -0.23 21.63 -4.89
N GLY A 209 0.99 21.77 -4.36
CA GLY A 209 2.08 22.59 -4.89
C GLY A 209 3.31 21.78 -5.28
N VAL A 210 4.48 22.38 -5.09
CA VAL A 210 5.77 21.78 -5.48
C VAL A 210 6.33 20.78 -4.45
N GLY A 211 5.57 20.47 -3.41
CA GLY A 211 6.02 19.66 -2.28
C GLY A 211 6.44 20.50 -1.08
N GLY A 212 7.16 19.89 -0.15
CA GLY A 212 7.58 20.51 1.11
C GLY A 212 8.04 19.46 2.12
N VAL A 213 8.21 19.88 3.37
CA VAL A 213 8.55 19.03 4.50
C VAL A 213 7.54 19.23 5.63
N ALA A 214 7.16 18.14 6.31
CA ALA A 214 6.26 18.16 7.46
C ALA A 214 6.50 16.93 8.34
N TYR A 215 6.05 17.00 9.60
CA TYR A 215 5.86 15.78 10.38
C TYR A 215 4.80 14.90 9.73
N ALA A 216 5.01 13.60 9.76
CA ALA A 216 4.11 12.63 9.15
C ALA A 216 2.77 12.55 9.91
N ASP A 217 1.69 12.36 9.17
CA ASP A 217 0.40 11.95 9.71
C ASP A 217 0.42 10.44 9.96
N MET A 218 0.07 10.01 11.18
CA MET A 218 0.27 8.65 11.65
C MET A 218 -1.05 7.94 11.93
N LEU A 219 -1.12 6.67 11.54
CA LEU A 219 -2.19 5.75 11.90
C LEU A 219 -1.86 5.00 13.21
N VAL A 220 -1.71 5.76 14.28
CA VAL A 220 -1.46 5.27 15.63
C VAL A 220 -2.55 5.80 16.55
N ARG A 221 -3.25 4.90 17.23
CA ARG A 221 -4.29 5.23 18.22
C ARG A 221 -3.91 4.62 19.56
N GLU A 222 -3.85 5.45 20.60
CA GLU A 222 -3.54 4.99 21.95
C GLU A 222 -2.22 4.17 22.05
N GLY A 223 -1.20 4.61 21.27
CA GLY A 223 0.10 3.93 21.21
C GLY A 223 0.11 2.63 20.41
N ARG A 224 -0.97 2.26 19.74
CA ARG A 224 -1.10 1.04 18.93
C ARG A 224 -1.37 1.38 17.47
N ARG A 225 -0.90 0.52 16.55
CA ARG A 225 -1.22 0.58 15.13
C ARG A 225 -2.74 0.57 14.91
N HIS A 226 -3.20 1.49 14.08
CA HIS A 226 -4.59 1.56 13.65
C HIS A 226 -4.68 1.21 12.15
N SER A 227 -4.54 -0.08 11.83
CA SER A 227 -4.63 -0.57 10.45
C SER A 227 -6.01 -0.32 9.84
N LEU A 228 -6.14 -0.43 8.51
CA LEU A 228 -7.46 -0.30 7.87
C LEU A 228 -8.43 -1.44 8.25
N TYR A 229 -7.93 -2.62 8.58
CA TYR A 229 -8.76 -3.66 9.20
C TYR A 229 -9.32 -3.19 10.55
N ARG A 230 -8.47 -2.63 11.42
CA ARG A 230 -8.88 -2.10 12.74
C ARG A 230 -9.81 -0.89 12.64
N ALA A 231 -9.65 -0.07 11.59
CA ALA A 231 -10.51 1.07 11.33
C ALA A 231 -11.89 0.67 10.79
N TYR A 232 -11.95 -0.35 9.94
CA TYR A 232 -13.16 -0.68 9.20
C TYR A 232 -13.84 -1.97 9.66
N VAL A 233 -13.14 -3.08 9.72
CA VAL A 233 -13.75 -4.41 9.91
C VAL A 233 -13.87 -4.80 11.37
N ARG A 234 -12.82 -4.58 12.17
CA ARG A 234 -12.82 -4.98 13.58
C ARG A 234 -14.02 -4.43 14.36
N PRO A 235 -14.45 -3.15 14.19
CA PRO A 235 -15.60 -2.61 14.93
C PRO A 235 -16.95 -3.25 14.58
N ILE A 236 -17.04 -3.99 13.49
CA ILE A 236 -18.26 -4.66 13.03
C ILE A 236 -18.09 -6.20 12.94
N ALA A 237 -17.05 -6.75 13.55
CA ALA A 237 -16.75 -8.18 13.45
C ALA A 237 -17.83 -9.09 14.08
N ASP A 238 -18.73 -8.56 14.90
CA ASP A 238 -19.89 -9.25 15.44
C ASP A 238 -21.16 -9.17 14.55
N TYR A 239 -21.13 -8.41 13.44
CA TYR A 239 -22.29 -8.31 12.55
C TYR A 239 -22.73 -9.67 12.00
N PRO A 240 -24.05 -9.99 12.02
CA PRO A 240 -24.55 -11.30 11.63
C PRO A 240 -24.35 -11.62 10.15
N ASN A 241 -24.25 -10.63 9.30
CA ASN A 241 -24.11 -10.75 7.85
C ASN A 241 -22.66 -10.68 7.34
N LEU A 242 -21.65 -10.61 8.22
CA LEU A 242 -20.24 -10.59 7.86
C LEU A 242 -19.53 -11.85 8.34
N THR A 243 -18.96 -12.62 7.42
CA THR A 243 -18.08 -13.77 7.70
C THR A 243 -16.65 -13.42 7.33
N ILE A 244 -15.69 -13.64 8.24
CA ILE A 244 -14.28 -13.39 8.03
C ILE A 244 -13.53 -14.73 8.07
N LEU A 245 -12.90 -15.12 6.96
CA LEU A 245 -12.05 -16.30 6.86
C LEU A 245 -10.59 -15.91 6.79
N THR A 246 -9.83 -16.26 7.79
CA THR A 246 -8.35 -16.21 7.80
C THR A 246 -7.76 -17.55 7.35
N GLU A 247 -6.46 -17.56 7.05
CA GLU A 247 -5.73 -18.77 6.65
C GLU A 247 -6.41 -19.53 5.50
N THR A 248 -6.98 -18.75 4.56
CA THR A 248 -7.77 -19.24 3.45
C THR A 248 -7.31 -18.60 2.14
N VAL A 249 -6.81 -19.40 1.23
CA VAL A 249 -6.31 -18.94 -0.06
C VAL A 249 -7.41 -19.00 -1.10
N VAL A 250 -7.64 -17.92 -1.84
CA VAL A 250 -8.45 -17.93 -3.06
C VAL A 250 -7.59 -18.43 -4.22
N ARG A 251 -7.94 -19.57 -4.79
CA ARG A 251 -7.17 -20.25 -5.85
C ARG A 251 -7.52 -19.72 -7.24
N ARG A 252 -8.81 -19.51 -7.49
CA ARG A 252 -9.35 -18.96 -8.73
C ARG A 252 -10.75 -18.37 -8.56
N VAL A 253 -11.14 -17.48 -9.44
CA VAL A 253 -12.52 -17.04 -9.65
C VAL A 253 -13.23 -18.08 -10.54
N LEU A 254 -14.46 -18.40 -10.22
CA LEU A 254 -15.31 -19.33 -10.96
C LEU A 254 -16.24 -18.53 -11.90
N PHE A 255 -16.38 -19.01 -13.13
CA PHE A 255 -17.15 -18.34 -14.17
C PHE A 255 -18.27 -19.23 -14.74
N ASP A 256 -19.39 -18.60 -15.09
CA ASP A 256 -20.37 -19.10 -16.02
C ASP A 256 -20.32 -18.18 -17.28
N GLY A 257 -19.76 -18.69 -18.36
CA GLY A 257 -19.39 -17.88 -19.52
C GLY A 257 -18.45 -16.74 -19.13
N ARG A 258 -18.93 -15.49 -19.25
CA ARG A 258 -18.20 -14.27 -18.85
C ARG A 258 -18.79 -13.61 -17.59
N ARG A 259 -19.43 -14.37 -16.73
CA ARG A 259 -19.94 -13.91 -15.45
C ARG A 259 -19.19 -14.61 -14.31
N ALA A 260 -18.61 -13.85 -13.39
CA ALA A 260 -18.09 -14.40 -12.15
C ALA A 260 -19.27 -14.85 -11.27
N ILE A 261 -19.20 -16.10 -10.80
CA ILE A 261 -20.26 -16.75 -10.01
C ILE A 261 -19.78 -17.21 -8.63
N GLY A 262 -18.52 -16.95 -8.28
CA GLY A 262 -17.92 -17.33 -7.01
C GLY A 262 -16.43 -17.53 -7.10
N VAL A 263 -15.88 -18.21 -6.10
CA VAL A 263 -14.44 -18.49 -5.97
C VAL A 263 -14.20 -19.93 -5.55
N GLU A 264 -13.05 -20.48 -5.93
CA GLU A 264 -12.49 -21.70 -5.36
C GLU A 264 -11.50 -21.31 -4.27
N ILE A 265 -11.70 -21.82 -3.08
CA ILE A 265 -10.84 -21.57 -1.92
C ILE A 265 -10.09 -22.84 -1.50
N GLU A 266 -8.93 -22.64 -0.87
CA GLU A 266 -8.21 -23.68 -0.14
C GLU A 266 -8.09 -23.27 1.32
N ARG A 267 -8.56 -24.14 2.22
CA ARG A 267 -8.51 -23.96 3.67
C ARG A 267 -8.19 -25.28 4.35
N ALA A 268 -7.17 -25.27 5.22
CA ALA A 268 -6.72 -26.48 5.93
C ALA A 268 -6.51 -27.69 5.01
N GLY A 269 -5.96 -27.48 3.81
CA GLY A 269 -5.71 -28.50 2.80
C GLY A 269 -6.96 -29.00 2.02
N SER A 270 -8.14 -28.45 2.31
CA SER A 270 -9.37 -28.79 1.59
C SER A 270 -9.72 -27.70 0.57
N ILE A 271 -10.07 -28.11 -0.64
CA ILE A 271 -10.49 -27.24 -1.74
C ILE A 271 -12.01 -27.30 -1.88
N SER A 272 -12.66 -26.14 -1.91
CA SER A 272 -14.12 -26.06 -2.08
C SER A 272 -14.55 -24.77 -2.81
N PRO A 273 -15.67 -24.82 -3.56
CA PRO A 273 -16.26 -23.64 -4.18
C PRO A 273 -17.17 -22.90 -3.20
N ILE A 274 -17.18 -21.55 -3.29
CA ILE A 274 -18.18 -20.69 -2.65
C ILE A 274 -18.76 -19.79 -3.73
N LYS A 275 -20.10 -19.69 -3.78
CA LYS A 275 -20.83 -18.92 -4.79
C LYS A 275 -21.04 -17.47 -4.35
N ALA A 276 -20.98 -16.55 -5.31
CA ALA A 276 -21.40 -15.17 -5.16
C ALA A 276 -22.69 -14.96 -5.95
N SER A 277 -23.77 -14.51 -5.28
CA SER A 277 -25.04 -14.22 -5.93
C SER A 277 -25.04 -12.87 -6.66
N ALA A 278 -24.25 -11.91 -6.16
CA ALA A 278 -24.14 -10.57 -6.73
C ALA A 278 -22.77 -10.32 -7.39
N GLU A 279 -21.66 -10.28 -6.62
CA GLU A 279 -20.37 -9.88 -7.16
C GLU A 279 -19.18 -10.46 -6.37
N VAL A 280 -18.08 -10.74 -7.09
CA VAL A 280 -16.76 -11.04 -6.52
C VAL A 280 -15.88 -9.79 -6.62
N VAL A 281 -15.23 -9.40 -5.52
CA VAL A 281 -14.26 -8.29 -5.47
C VAL A 281 -12.88 -8.85 -5.19
N ILE A 282 -11.94 -8.62 -6.10
CA ILE A 282 -10.53 -8.97 -5.91
C ILE A 282 -9.82 -7.80 -5.22
N SER A 283 -9.21 -8.05 -4.06
CA SER A 283 -8.46 -7.10 -3.25
C SER A 283 -7.16 -7.74 -2.72
N THR A 284 -6.51 -8.56 -3.55
CA THR A 284 -5.36 -9.38 -3.14
C THR A 284 -4.00 -8.69 -3.30
N GLY A 285 -4.02 -7.39 -3.65
CA GLY A 285 -2.83 -6.56 -3.80
C GLY A 285 -2.16 -6.69 -5.17
N ALA A 286 -1.26 -5.76 -5.48
CA ALA A 286 -0.72 -5.58 -6.82
C ALA A 286 0.07 -6.77 -7.39
N ILE A 287 0.53 -7.70 -6.56
CA ILE A 287 1.25 -8.89 -7.03
C ILE A 287 0.29 -10.08 -7.18
N ASN A 288 -0.61 -10.31 -6.21
CA ASN A 288 -1.51 -11.46 -6.26
C ASN A 288 -2.78 -11.22 -7.09
N THR A 289 -3.22 -9.98 -7.26
CA THR A 289 -4.40 -9.68 -8.10
C THR A 289 -4.22 -10.13 -9.55
N PRO A 290 -3.15 -9.75 -10.26
CA PRO A 290 -2.92 -10.28 -11.60
C PRO A 290 -2.66 -11.79 -11.62
N LYS A 291 -2.00 -12.37 -10.59
CA LYS A 291 -1.85 -13.82 -10.46
C LYS A 291 -3.22 -14.52 -10.44
N LEU A 292 -4.12 -14.05 -9.57
CA LEU A 292 -5.47 -14.62 -9.43
C LEU A 292 -6.28 -14.49 -10.72
N LEU A 293 -6.21 -13.34 -11.41
CA LEU A 293 -6.86 -13.14 -12.70
C LEU A 293 -6.36 -14.13 -13.75
N MET A 294 -5.04 -14.24 -13.92
CA MET A 294 -4.42 -15.16 -14.88
C MET A 294 -4.76 -16.63 -14.58
N LEU A 295 -4.67 -17.08 -13.34
CA LEU A 295 -5.08 -18.43 -12.91
C LEU A 295 -6.57 -18.72 -13.19
N SER A 296 -7.38 -17.67 -13.29
CA SER A 296 -8.81 -17.73 -13.59
C SER A 296 -9.13 -17.60 -15.07
N GLY A 297 -8.11 -17.55 -15.95
CA GLY A 297 -8.30 -17.44 -17.40
C GLY A 297 -8.50 -16.00 -17.91
N VAL A 298 -8.17 -14.98 -17.11
CA VAL A 298 -8.27 -13.56 -17.46
C VAL A 298 -6.87 -12.98 -17.60
N GLY A 299 -6.45 -12.65 -18.82
CA GLY A 299 -5.10 -12.16 -19.09
C GLY A 299 -4.72 -12.21 -20.56
N ASP A 300 -3.43 -12.16 -20.85
CA ASP A 300 -2.92 -12.30 -22.20
C ASP A 300 -3.15 -13.72 -22.72
N ARG A 301 -3.84 -13.83 -23.87
CA ARG A 301 -4.25 -15.12 -24.45
C ARG A 301 -3.06 -16.05 -24.69
N ASP A 302 -1.97 -15.52 -25.21
CA ASP A 302 -0.83 -16.34 -25.61
C ASP A 302 -0.02 -16.78 -24.39
N GLU A 303 0.07 -15.93 -23.35
CA GLU A 303 0.68 -16.29 -22.09
C GLU A 303 -0.13 -17.38 -21.36
N LEU A 304 -1.47 -17.26 -21.31
CA LEU A 304 -2.35 -18.27 -20.71
C LEU A 304 -2.31 -19.60 -21.48
N ALA A 305 -2.35 -19.55 -22.80
CA ALA A 305 -2.31 -20.75 -23.64
C ALA A 305 -1.02 -21.56 -23.47
N ARG A 306 0.13 -20.88 -23.31
CA ARG A 306 1.43 -21.55 -23.02
C ARG A 306 1.42 -22.34 -21.71
N LEU A 307 0.60 -21.93 -20.75
CA LEU A 307 0.45 -22.59 -19.46
C LEU A 307 -0.73 -23.58 -19.42
N GLY A 308 -1.43 -23.79 -20.54
CA GLY A 308 -2.60 -24.67 -20.62
C GLY A 308 -3.83 -24.11 -19.88
N ILE A 309 -3.89 -22.81 -19.57
CA ILE A 309 -5.00 -22.17 -18.89
C ILE A 309 -6.06 -21.76 -19.93
N PRO A 310 -7.31 -22.24 -19.84
CA PRO A 310 -8.39 -21.83 -20.73
C PRO A 310 -8.67 -20.32 -20.60
N VAL A 311 -8.77 -19.64 -21.77
CA VAL A 311 -9.01 -18.20 -21.81
C VAL A 311 -10.50 -17.89 -21.63
N VAL A 312 -10.87 -17.23 -20.56
CA VAL A 312 -12.20 -16.66 -20.32
C VAL A 312 -12.31 -15.28 -20.95
N GLN A 313 -11.30 -14.43 -20.73
CA GLN A 313 -11.26 -13.07 -21.27
C GLN A 313 -9.81 -12.68 -21.62
N HIS A 314 -9.60 -12.25 -22.86
CA HIS A 314 -8.32 -11.66 -23.25
C HIS A 314 -8.23 -10.22 -22.74
N LEU A 315 -7.30 -9.98 -21.81
CA LEU A 315 -6.94 -8.67 -21.27
C LEU A 315 -5.41 -8.59 -21.16
N PRO A 316 -4.72 -8.09 -22.19
CA PRO A 316 -3.25 -8.13 -22.24
C PRO A 316 -2.57 -7.25 -21.18
N GLY A 317 -3.30 -6.30 -20.59
CA GLY A 317 -2.80 -5.45 -19.52
C GLY A 317 -2.67 -6.13 -18.14
N VAL A 318 -3.28 -7.31 -17.95
CA VAL A 318 -3.16 -8.04 -16.69
C VAL A 318 -1.69 -8.38 -16.40
N GLY A 319 -1.20 -7.96 -15.24
CA GLY A 319 0.19 -8.12 -14.82
C GLY A 319 1.15 -7.09 -15.40
N ARG A 320 0.76 -6.27 -16.36
CA ARG A 320 1.59 -5.21 -16.93
C ARG A 320 1.55 -3.95 -16.08
N ASN A 321 2.45 -2.98 -16.39
CA ASN A 321 2.50 -1.68 -15.72
C ASN A 321 2.84 -1.75 -14.22
N LEU A 322 3.53 -2.80 -13.75
CA LEU A 322 4.02 -2.85 -12.37
C LEU A 322 4.90 -1.62 -12.11
N GLN A 323 4.58 -0.91 -11.05
CA GLN A 323 5.30 0.25 -10.56
C GLN A 323 5.56 0.11 -9.06
N ASP A 324 6.63 0.71 -8.62
CA ASP A 324 7.00 0.84 -7.21
C ASP A 324 7.90 2.05 -7.05
N HIS A 325 7.87 2.71 -5.91
CA HIS A 325 8.89 3.68 -5.59
C HIS A 325 10.24 2.97 -5.39
N VAL A 326 11.31 3.59 -5.89
CA VAL A 326 12.68 3.07 -5.76
C VAL A 326 13.41 3.93 -4.76
N SER A 327 13.96 3.32 -3.70
CA SER A 327 14.74 4.02 -2.67
C SER A 327 16.23 3.86 -2.86
N PHE A 328 16.98 4.89 -2.43
CA PHE A 328 18.45 4.98 -2.45
C PHE A 328 18.92 5.47 -1.07
N GLY A 329 18.86 4.62 -0.05
CA GLY A 329 19.13 5.02 1.32
C GLY A 329 20.54 5.54 1.54
N CYS A 330 20.65 6.72 2.20
CA CYS A 330 21.90 7.20 2.77
C CYS A 330 21.86 7.05 4.29
N THR A 331 22.95 6.57 4.90
CA THR A 331 22.97 6.21 6.34
C THR A 331 24.06 6.99 7.08
N TRP A 332 23.67 7.52 8.22
CA TRP A 332 24.56 8.24 9.14
C TRP A 332 24.64 7.51 10.48
N GLU A 333 25.83 7.52 11.06
CA GLU A 333 26.10 7.01 12.40
C GLU A 333 25.79 8.09 13.44
N TYR A 334 25.13 7.71 14.52
CA TYR A 334 24.92 8.60 15.67
C TYR A 334 26.23 8.82 16.46
N ARG A 335 26.35 9.99 17.12
CA ARG A 335 27.42 10.25 18.12
C ARG A 335 27.21 9.41 19.36
N GLU A 336 25.98 9.38 19.84
CA GLU A 336 25.49 8.57 20.95
C GLU A 336 24.22 7.87 20.51
N PRO A 337 23.97 6.64 20.96
CA PRO A 337 22.74 5.93 20.60
C PRO A 337 21.49 6.73 20.94
N LEU A 338 20.59 6.89 19.96
CA LEU A 338 19.27 7.49 20.16
C LEU A 338 18.22 6.39 20.00
N ALA A 339 17.23 6.41 20.90
CA ALA A 339 16.09 5.52 20.80
C ALA A 339 15.07 6.09 19.80
N PRO A 340 14.62 5.30 18.81
CA PRO A 340 13.57 5.72 17.91
C PRO A 340 12.26 5.94 18.69
N ARG A 341 11.40 6.81 18.18
CA ARG A 341 10.06 7.04 18.73
C ARG A 341 9.00 6.56 17.74
N ASN A 342 7.80 6.31 18.24
CA ASN A 342 6.67 5.82 17.45
C ASN A 342 7.09 4.66 16.51
N SER A 343 7.07 4.87 15.20
CA SER A 343 7.51 3.89 14.19
C SER A 343 8.96 4.08 13.76
N GLY A 344 9.66 5.08 14.29
CA GLY A 344 10.98 5.48 13.78
C GLY A 344 10.96 6.13 12.40
N SER A 345 9.78 6.61 11.94
CA SER A 345 9.60 7.29 10.65
C SER A 345 8.48 8.33 10.78
N GLU A 346 8.84 9.54 11.21
CA GLU A 346 7.91 10.55 11.70
C GLU A 346 7.94 11.87 10.95
N ALA A 347 8.79 11.98 9.94
CA ALA A 347 8.84 13.13 9.05
C ALA A 347 8.82 12.67 7.60
N THR A 348 8.22 13.49 6.74
CA THR A 348 8.14 13.24 5.31
C THR A 348 8.52 14.51 4.55
N LEU A 349 9.24 14.32 3.45
CA LEU A 349 9.59 15.38 2.53
C LEU A 349 9.27 14.92 1.11
N TYR A 350 8.56 15.75 0.37
CA TYR A 350 8.34 15.59 -1.07
C TYR A 350 8.97 16.78 -1.77
N TRP A 351 9.79 16.53 -2.78
CA TRP A 351 10.47 17.58 -3.51
C TRP A 351 10.66 17.21 -4.98
N LYS A 352 11.28 18.08 -5.72
CA LYS A 352 11.50 17.92 -7.15
C LYS A 352 12.98 17.72 -7.47
N SER A 353 13.24 16.82 -8.42
CA SER A 353 14.60 16.56 -8.92
C SER A 353 15.15 17.70 -9.77
N ARG A 354 14.26 18.51 -10.38
CA ARG A 354 14.60 19.63 -11.26
C ARG A 354 13.73 20.86 -10.97
N PRO A 355 14.26 22.09 -11.15
CA PRO A 355 13.55 23.32 -10.84
C PRO A 355 12.26 23.55 -11.66
N ASP A 356 12.20 23.02 -12.88
CA ASP A 356 11.09 23.20 -13.84
C ASP A 356 9.85 22.35 -13.51
N LEU A 357 9.97 21.36 -12.62
CA LEU A 357 8.83 20.54 -12.22
C LEU A 357 7.82 21.32 -11.38
N THR A 358 6.55 21.09 -11.63
CA THR A 358 5.41 21.70 -10.92
C THR A 358 4.81 20.80 -9.84
N ALA A 359 5.23 19.54 -9.80
CA ALA A 359 4.86 18.55 -8.79
C ALA A 359 6.11 17.81 -8.31
N PRO A 360 6.11 17.27 -7.09
CA PRO A 360 7.25 16.51 -6.58
C PRO A 360 7.39 15.16 -7.29
N ASP A 361 8.61 14.79 -7.62
CA ASP A 361 9.00 13.49 -8.17
C ASP A 361 9.96 12.72 -7.26
N LEU A 362 10.34 13.32 -6.13
CA LEU A 362 11.16 12.72 -5.08
C LEU A 362 10.38 12.61 -3.77
N LEU A 363 10.67 11.57 -2.99
CA LEU A 363 10.15 11.39 -1.64
C LEU A 363 11.25 10.99 -0.68
N PHE A 364 11.14 11.44 0.57
CA PHE A 364 12.10 11.17 1.63
C PHE A 364 11.36 10.93 2.94
N CYS A 365 11.83 9.97 3.73
CA CYS A 365 11.48 9.86 5.14
C CYS A 365 12.74 9.50 5.94
N GLN A 366 12.80 9.87 7.21
CA GLN A 366 13.81 9.31 8.08
C GLN A 366 13.37 7.92 8.55
N VAL A 367 14.33 7.02 8.71
CA VAL A 367 14.17 5.74 9.38
C VAL A 367 15.27 5.65 10.43
N GLU A 368 14.91 5.54 11.71
CA GLU A 368 15.87 5.68 12.82
C GLU A 368 16.62 4.39 13.16
N PHE A 369 16.98 3.67 12.12
CA PHE A 369 17.92 2.57 12.14
C PHE A 369 18.55 2.43 10.74
N PRO A 370 19.72 1.76 10.62
CA PRO A 370 20.36 1.51 9.32
C PRO A 370 19.51 0.60 8.42
N VAL A 371 19.27 1.06 7.17
CA VAL A 371 18.55 0.29 6.14
C VAL A 371 19.41 0.25 4.86
N PRO A 372 20.49 -0.53 4.83
CA PRO A 372 21.30 -0.70 3.62
C PRO A 372 20.63 -1.69 2.66
N SER A 373 21.01 -1.61 1.38
CA SER A 373 20.88 -2.76 0.48
C SER A 373 21.93 -3.83 0.81
N GLU A 374 21.81 -5.03 0.26
CA GLU A 374 22.83 -6.08 0.41
C GLU A 374 24.22 -5.63 -0.07
N ARG A 375 24.29 -4.77 -1.11
CA ARG A 375 25.54 -4.23 -1.66
C ARG A 375 26.09 -3.10 -0.83
N THR A 376 25.25 -2.15 -0.43
CA THR A 376 25.72 -1.02 0.37
C THR A 376 26.04 -1.40 1.82
N ALA A 377 25.53 -2.52 2.32
CA ALA A 377 25.95 -3.09 3.61
C ALA A 377 27.47 -3.39 3.66
N LEU A 378 28.09 -3.69 2.53
CA LEU A 378 29.52 -3.93 2.42
C LEU A 378 30.37 -2.67 2.65
N LEU A 379 29.78 -1.49 2.66
CA LEU A 379 30.45 -0.22 2.96
C LEU A 379 30.64 0.03 4.47
N GLY A 380 30.05 -0.80 5.31
CA GLY A 380 30.10 -0.72 6.76
C GLY A 380 28.83 -0.12 7.35
N VAL A 381 27.98 -1.00 7.87
CA VAL A 381 26.74 -0.61 8.56
C VAL A 381 27.08 -0.18 9.99
N PRO A 382 26.67 1.02 10.45
CA PRO A 382 26.90 1.41 11.83
C PRO A 382 26.01 0.60 12.79
N ASN A 383 26.48 0.39 14.02
CA ASN A 383 25.70 -0.31 15.06
C ASN A 383 24.48 0.52 15.53
N HIS A 384 24.56 1.84 15.42
CA HIS A 384 23.49 2.78 15.74
C HIS A 384 23.58 3.96 14.77
N GLY A 385 22.43 4.33 14.24
CA GLY A 385 22.37 5.38 13.22
C GLY A 385 20.97 5.49 12.64
N TRP A 386 20.81 6.32 11.65
CA TRP A 386 19.59 6.53 10.93
C TRP A 386 19.84 6.51 9.43
N THR A 387 18.79 6.19 8.70
CA THR A 387 18.80 6.22 7.24
C THR A 387 17.80 7.26 6.75
N MET A 388 18.23 8.16 5.88
CA MET A 388 17.29 8.88 5.03
C MET A 388 16.89 7.93 3.90
N PHE A 389 15.66 7.45 3.97
CA PHE A 389 15.08 6.57 2.97
C PHE A 389 14.51 7.46 1.86
N ALA A 390 15.39 7.81 0.93
CA ALA A 390 15.13 8.75 -0.16
C ALA A 390 14.85 8.00 -1.46
N GLY A 391 13.88 8.46 -2.27
CA GLY A 391 13.52 7.72 -3.47
C GLY A 391 12.75 8.52 -4.51
N LEU A 392 12.42 7.84 -5.61
CA LEU A 392 11.62 8.37 -6.71
C LEU A 392 10.13 8.23 -6.38
N ALA A 393 9.41 9.37 -6.35
CA ALA A 393 7.96 9.39 -6.17
C ALA A 393 7.19 9.15 -7.49
N GLN A 394 7.82 9.39 -8.64
CA GLN A 394 7.21 9.27 -9.96
C GLN A 394 8.14 8.51 -10.93
N PRO A 395 8.43 7.21 -10.69
CA PRO A 395 9.29 6.43 -11.58
C PRO A 395 8.65 6.24 -12.95
N HIS A 396 9.48 6.28 -14.00
CA HIS A 396 9.09 6.02 -15.38
C HIS A 396 9.21 4.54 -15.78
N SER A 397 10.09 3.80 -15.13
CA SER A 397 10.28 2.37 -15.35
C SER A 397 9.00 1.58 -15.08
N ARG A 398 8.75 0.56 -15.89
CA ARG A 398 7.57 -0.31 -15.77
C ARG A 398 8.01 -1.77 -15.79
N GLY A 399 7.53 -2.51 -14.81
CA GLY A 399 7.71 -3.94 -14.69
C GLY A 399 6.44 -4.72 -15.02
N ARG A 400 6.43 -5.99 -14.65
CA ARG A 400 5.29 -6.87 -14.87
C ARG A 400 5.26 -8.06 -13.91
N ILE A 401 4.07 -8.62 -13.74
CA ILE A 401 3.82 -9.89 -13.04
C ILE A 401 3.44 -10.95 -14.10
N ARG A 402 4.00 -12.15 -13.97
CA ARG A 402 3.67 -13.30 -14.83
C ARG A 402 3.42 -14.54 -13.97
N LEU A 403 2.68 -15.50 -14.52
CA LEU A 403 2.63 -16.83 -13.94
C LEU A 403 3.89 -17.63 -14.30
N LYS A 404 4.37 -18.41 -13.37
CA LYS A 404 5.40 -19.43 -13.61
C LYS A 404 4.78 -20.72 -14.16
N SER A 405 3.61 -21.11 -13.62
CA SER A 405 2.82 -22.27 -14.05
C SER A 405 1.32 -22.05 -13.79
N ALA A 406 0.50 -23.05 -14.06
CA ALA A 406 -0.92 -23.08 -13.73
C ALA A 406 -1.21 -23.50 -12.27
N ASP A 407 -0.19 -23.79 -11.48
CA ASP A 407 -0.35 -24.16 -10.07
C ASP A 407 -0.55 -22.90 -9.19
N PRO A 408 -1.70 -22.75 -8.51
CA PRO A 408 -1.97 -21.63 -7.62
C PRO A 408 -1.02 -21.52 -6.42
N SER A 409 -0.37 -22.60 -6.02
CA SER A 409 0.58 -22.61 -4.90
C SER A 409 1.92 -21.96 -5.25
N GLU A 410 2.29 -21.92 -6.54
CA GLU A 410 3.54 -21.29 -6.97
C GLU A 410 3.49 -19.78 -6.89
N MET A 411 4.61 -19.18 -6.45
CA MET A 411 4.76 -17.73 -6.45
C MET A 411 4.81 -17.19 -7.89
N PRO A 412 4.22 -16.01 -8.16
CA PRO A 412 4.31 -15.41 -9.47
C PRO A 412 5.75 -14.93 -9.75
N VAL A 413 6.06 -14.79 -11.01
CA VAL A 413 7.28 -14.17 -11.48
C VAL A 413 7.12 -12.65 -11.41
N VAL A 414 7.97 -11.97 -10.63
CA VAL A 414 7.97 -10.52 -10.45
C VAL A 414 9.15 -9.93 -11.21
N ASP A 415 8.90 -9.32 -12.35
CA ASP A 415 9.87 -8.53 -13.09
C ASP A 415 9.68 -7.06 -12.71
N ALA A 416 10.44 -6.58 -11.74
CA ALA A 416 10.31 -5.21 -11.23
C ALA A 416 10.84 -4.16 -12.21
N ASN A 417 11.81 -4.51 -13.06
CA ASN A 417 12.40 -3.68 -14.12
C ASN A 417 12.78 -2.23 -13.68
N MET A 418 13.14 -2.05 -12.42
CA MET A 418 13.51 -0.75 -11.84
C MET A 418 14.72 -0.17 -12.54
N LEU A 419 14.77 1.16 -12.70
CA LEU A 419 15.82 1.93 -13.38
C LEU A 419 16.04 1.55 -14.86
N SER A 420 15.07 0.93 -15.51
CA SER A 420 15.12 0.63 -16.95
C SER A 420 14.95 1.87 -17.84
N ASP A 421 14.31 2.91 -17.32
CA ASP A 421 14.20 4.22 -17.98
C ASP A 421 15.34 5.14 -17.52
N PRO A 422 16.11 5.74 -18.47
CA PRO A 422 17.24 6.60 -18.11
C PRO A 422 16.84 7.85 -17.31
N ARG A 423 15.60 8.31 -17.41
CA ARG A 423 15.09 9.44 -16.61
C ARG A 423 15.06 9.13 -15.13
N ASP A 424 14.80 7.88 -14.76
CA ASP A 424 14.81 7.44 -13.37
C ASP A 424 16.22 7.51 -12.78
N LEU A 425 17.25 7.17 -13.56
CA LEU A 425 18.63 7.26 -13.12
C LEU A 425 19.08 8.71 -12.95
N GLU A 426 18.62 9.63 -13.82
CA GLU A 426 18.87 11.07 -13.68
C GLU A 426 18.24 11.64 -12.40
N ALA A 427 16.95 11.31 -12.16
CA ALA A 427 16.25 11.72 -10.95
C ALA A 427 16.86 11.11 -9.68
N ALA A 428 17.35 9.85 -9.75
CA ALA A 428 18.04 9.19 -8.64
C ALA A 428 19.36 9.89 -8.24
N ARG A 429 20.14 10.38 -9.21
CA ARG A 429 21.33 11.20 -8.91
C ARG A 429 20.97 12.47 -8.15
N ALA A 430 19.93 13.17 -8.58
CA ALA A 430 19.42 14.35 -7.89
C ALA A 430 18.89 14.03 -6.50
N CYS A 431 18.18 12.90 -6.36
CA CYS A 431 17.66 12.39 -5.10
C CYS A 431 18.78 12.14 -4.07
N VAL A 432 19.80 11.36 -4.44
CA VAL A 432 20.92 11.04 -3.54
C VAL A 432 21.75 12.28 -3.20
N LYS A 433 21.92 13.19 -4.15
CA LYS A 433 22.62 14.47 -3.91
C LYS A 433 21.87 15.27 -2.84
N LEU A 434 20.58 15.51 -3.00
CA LEU A 434 19.76 16.24 -2.04
C LEU A 434 19.72 15.53 -0.67
N CYS A 435 19.60 14.21 -0.66
CA CYS A 435 19.68 13.38 0.53
C CYS A 435 20.93 13.68 1.36
N ARG A 436 22.10 13.74 0.70
CA ARG A 436 23.37 14.04 1.36
C ARG A 436 23.48 15.51 1.82
N GLU A 437 22.98 16.46 1.03
CA GLU A 437 22.95 17.87 1.41
C GLU A 437 22.13 18.08 2.69
N ILE A 438 20.97 17.45 2.79
CA ILE A 438 20.13 17.49 3.98
C ILE A 438 20.82 16.83 5.17
N GLY A 439 21.25 15.57 5.04
CA GLY A 439 21.85 14.80 6.15
C GLY A 439 23.22 15.32 6.63
N SER A 440 23.88 16.15 5.82
CA SER A 440 25.16 16.80 6.18
C SER A 440 24.99 18.23 6.71
N SER A 441 23.75 18.71 6.87
CA SER A 441 23.47 20.06 7.34
C SER A 441 23.80 20.25 8.82
N ASP A 442 23.92 21.52 9.24
CA ASP A 442 24.18 21.88 10.63
C ASP A 442 23.11 21.36 11.61
N ALA A 443 21.88 21.19 11.16
CA ALA A 443 20.78 20.65 11.97
C ALA A 443 21.07 19.22 12.50
N PHE A 444 21.81 18.41 11.74
CA PHE A 444 22.19 17.06 12.16
C PHE A 444 23.51 16.98 12.94
N ARG A 445 24.34 18.03 12.91
CA ARG A 445 25.66 18.06 13.58
C ARG A 445 25.65 17.63 15.06
N PRO A 446 24.65 17.98 15.89
CA PRO A 446 24.60 17.54 17.28
C PRO A 446 24.46 16.02 17.43
N PHE A 447 23.83 15.33 16.47
CA PHE A 447 23.40 13.94 16.58
C PHE A 447 24.31 12.98 15.84
N VAL A 448 24.97 13.42 14.75
CA VAL A 448 25.66 12.59 13.77
C VAL A 448 27.17 12.70 13.91
N SER A 449 27.87 11.54 13.88
CA SER A 449 29.32 11.47 13.90
C SER A 449 29.91 11.43 12.47
N ALA A 450 29.31 10.62 11.57
CA ALA A 450 29.80 10.43 10.21
C ALA A 450 28.70 9.92 9.27
N GLU A 451 28.80 10.25 7.99
CA GLU A 451 28.11 9.56 6.91
C GLU A 451 28.81 8.20 6.67
N ARG A 452 28.06 7.09 6.75
CA ARG A 452 28.55 5.72 6.54
C ARG A 452 28.21 5.18 5.18
N ILE A 453 27.02 5.48 4.67
CA ILE A 453 26.57 5.08 3.34
C ILE A 453 26.01 6.33 2.63
N PRO A 454 26.55 6.69 1.50
CA PRO A 454 27.66 6.09 0.71
C PRO A 454 29.05 6.21 1.33
N GLY A 455 29.24 7.05 2.33
CA GLY A 455 30.51 7.35 2.98
C GLY A 455 31.10 8.71 2.58
N THR A 456 31.69 9.40 3.56
CA THR A 456 32.20 10.75 3.40
C THR A 456 33.20 10.81 2.23
N GLY A 457 33.03 11.78 1.32
CA GLY A 457 33.92 12.00 0.17
C GLY A 457 33.70 11.07 -1.03
N ARG A 458 32.85 10.05 -0.92
CA ARG A 458 32.51 9.21 -2.08
C ARG A 458 31.66 10.00 -3.08
N GLN A 459 32.04 9.97 -4.33
CA GLN A 459 31.23 10.50 -5.42
C GLN A 459 30.03 9.58 -5.68
N ILE A 460 28.88 10.19 -6.00
CA ILE A 460 27.68 9.45 -6.39
C ILE A 460 27.74 9.22 -7.88
N ASP A 461 27.93 7.99 -8.26
CA ASP A 461 27.90 7.49 -9.62
C ASP A 461 26.73 6.51 -9.82
N ASP A 462 26.53 6.08 -11.06
CA ASP A 462 25.47 5.15 -11.41
C ASP A 462 25.63 3.79 -10.75
N ALA A 463 26.86 3.37 -10.49
CA ALA A 463 27.15 2.11 -9.81
C ALA A 463 26.64 2.16 -8.36
N PHE A 464 26.91 3.26 -7.63
CA PHE A 464 26.34 3.43 -6.28
C PHE A 464 24.81 3.44 -6.31
N ILE A 465 24.18 4.14 -7.27
CA ILE A 465 22.72 4.19 -7.37
C ILE A 465 22.15 2.79 -7.61
N ARG A 466 22.73 2.00 -8.51
CA ARG A 466 22.31 0.61 -8.74
C ARG A 466 22.51 -0.27 -7.52
N ASP A 467 23.64 -0.13 -6.82
CA ASP A 467 23.93 -0.86 -5.59
C ASP A 467 22.97 -0.48 -4.45
N ALA A 468 22.61 0.81 -4.33
CA ALA A 468 21.74 1.32 -3.26
C ALA A 468 20.26 1.06 -3.50
N ALA A 469 19.84 0.84 -4.75
CA ALA A 469 18.43 0.71 -5.12
C ALA A 469 17.74 -0.44 -4.38
N VAL A 470 16.62 -0.13 -3.71
CA VAL A 470 15.72 -1.08 -3.04
C VAL A 470 14.27 -0.65 -3.27
N THR A 471 13.32 -1.55 -3.01
CA THR A 471 11.87 -1.24 -3.05
C THR A 471 11.48 -0.31 -1.91
N TYR A 472 10.39 0.45 -2.11
CA TYR A 472 9.67 1.18 -1.06
C TYR A 472 8.44 0.41 -0.57
N TRP A 473 8.20 -0.79 -1.11
CA TRP A 473 7.02 -1.63 -0.84
C TRP A 473 5.69 -0.95 -1.23
N HIS A 474 5.70 -0.17 -2.31
CA HIS A 474 4.54 0.56 -2.81
C HIS A 474 4.04 0.02 -4.17
N GLN A 475 4.19 -1.29 -4.40
CA GLN A 475 3.82 -1.96 -5.66
C GLN A 475 2.37 -1.66 -6.03
N CYS A 476 2.15 -1.26 -7.31
CA CYS A 476 0.83 -0.92 -7.83
C CYS A 476 0.75 -1.08 -9.36
N GLY A 477 -0.43 -0.85 -9.92
CA GLY A 477 -0.64 -0.61 -11.35
C GLY A 477 -0.83 -1.84 -12.23
N THR A 478 -0.77 -3.05 -11.69
CA THR A 478 -0.74 -4.32 -12.44
C THR A 478 -2.10 -4.79 -13.01
N ALA A 479 -3.16 -4.05 -12.72
CA ALA A 479 -4.50 -4.22 -13.28
C ALA A 479 -5.14 -2.83 -13.48
N LYS A 480 -4.39 -1.91 -14.14
CA LYS A 480 -4.70 -0.48 -14.16
C LYS A 480 -6.11 -0.18 -14.64
N MET A 481 -6.72 0.85 -14.04
CA MET A 481 -7.98 1.41 -14.52
C MET A 481 -7.73 2.34 -15.73
N GLY A 482 -8.71 2.41 -16.61
CA GLY A 482 -8.65 3.26 -17.78
C GLY A 482 -9.57 2.80 -18.91
N SER A 483 -9.37 3.39 -20.08
CA SER A 483 -10.17 3.12 -21.28
C SER A 483 -9.36 2.62 -22.48
N ASP A 484 -8.03 2.51 -22.34
CA ASP A 484 -7.16 2.01 -23.39
C ASP A 484 -7.11 0.46 -23.42
N ASP A 485 -6.50 -0.10 -24.48
CA ASP A 485 -6.39 -1.56 -24.69
C ASP A 485 -5.57 -2.29 -23.61
N MET A 486 -4.78 -1.55 -22.82
CA MET A 486 -4.01 -2.08 -21.70
C MET A 486 -4.71 -1.91 -20.37
N SER A 487 -5.91 -1.33 -20.34
CA SER A 487 -6.69 -1.19 -19.11
C SER A 487 -7.39 -2.51 -18.77
N VAL A 488 -7.37 -2.87 -17.48
CA VAL A 488 -7.96 -4.12 -16.98
C VAL A 488 -9.34 -3.85 -16.40
N VAL A 489 -9.53 -2.69 -15.76
CA VAL A 489 -10.82 -2.26 -15.23
C VAL A 489 -11.22 -0.88 -15.77
N ASP A 490 -12.51 -0.64 -15.81
CA ASP A 490 -13.09 0.66 -16.17
C ASP A 490 -13.04 1.65 -14.98
N ALA A 491 -13.55 2.87 -15.19
CA ALA A 491 -13.67 3.91 -14.15
C ALA A 491 -14.53 3.48 -12.94
N LYS A 492 -15.36 2.44 -13.09
CA LYS A 492 -16.17 1.86 -12.03
C LYS A 492 -15.48 0.66 -11.37
N LEU A 493 -14.21 0.42 -11.70
CA LEU A 493 -13.40 -0.71 -11.22
C LEU A 493 -13.93 -2.10 -11.65
N ALA A 494 -14.88 -2.16 -12.58
CA ALA A 494 -15.38 -3.42 -13.15
C ALA A 494 -14.39 -3.95 -14.18
N VAL A 495 -14.12 -5.27 -14.15
CA VAL A 495 -13.20 -5.91 -15.09
C VAL A 495 -13.80 -5.88 -16.50
N HIS A 496 -13.04 -5.39 -17.46
CA HIS A 496 -13.49 -5.27 -18.86
C HIS A 496 -13.93 -6.60 -19.44
N GLY A 497 -15.17 -6.64 -19.96
CA GLY A 497 -15.75 -7.82 -20.61
C GLY A 497 -16.22 -8.93 -19.67
N ILE A 498 -16.19 -8.73 -18.34
CA ILE A 498 -16.63 -9.70 -17.34
C ILE A 498 -17.72 -9.08 -16.45
N ALA A 499 -18.84 -9.76 -16.32
CA ALA A 499 -19.89 -9.37 -15.39
C ALA A 499 -19.64 -9.94 -13.98
N GLY A 500 -20.04 -9.18 -12.93
CA GLY A 500 -19.96 -9.66 -11.54
C GLY A 500 -18.54 -9.80 -11.00
N LEU A 501 -17.56 -9.09 -11.59
CA LEU A 501 -16.16 -9.08 -11.12
C LEU A 501 -15.64 -7.63 -11.07
N ARG A 502 -15.08 -7.27 -9.92
CA ARG A 502 -14.47 -5.96 -9.66
C ARG A 502 -13.09 -6.13 -9.03
N ILE A 503 -12.20 -5.16 -9.24
CA ILE A 503 -10.91 -5.11 -8.57
C ILE A 503 -10.88 -3.87 -7.69
N ALA A 504 -10.52 -4.02 -6.43
CA ALA A 504 -10.42 -2.93 -5.49
C ALA A 504 -9.15 -3.07 -4.62
N ASP A 505 -8.00 -2.69 -5.16
CA ASP A 505 -6.72 -2.57 -4.46
C ASP A 505 -5.73 -1.70 -5.26
N GLY A 506 -4.48 -1.61 -4.83
CA GLY A 506 -3.45 -0.80 -5.49
C GLY A 506 -3.11 -1.22 -6.91
N SER A 507 -3.52 -2.41 -7.37
CA SER A 507 -3.28 -2.86 -8.75
C SER A 507 -4.02 -2.01 -9.79
N VAL A 508 -5.12 -1.34 -9.40
CA VAL A 508 -5.92 -0.52 -10.32
C VAL A 508 -5.36 0.87 -10.58
N LEU A 509 -4.41 1.34 -9.78
CA LEU A 509 -3.83 2.68 -9.93
C LEU A 509 -3.09 2.80 -11.27
N PRO A 510 -3.41 3.77 -12.14
CA PRO A 510 -2.72 3.94 -13.42
C PRO A 510 -1.23 4.25 -13.27
N ARG A 511 -0.89 5.01 -12.23
CA ARG A 511 0.49 5.24 -11.78
C ARG A 511 0.58 5.21 -10.25
N VAL A 512 1.78 4.99 -9.71
CA VAL A 512 2.02 5.11 -8.27
C VAL A 512 1.78 6.55 -7.84
N THR A 513 1.10 6.75 -6.71
CA THR A 513 0.80 8.08 -6.17
C THR A 513 2.03 8.65 -5.47
N THR A 514 2.18 9.95 -5.49
CA THR A 514 3.20 10.66 -4.70
C THR A 514 3.00 10.36 -3.21
N GLY A 515 3.94 9.66 -2.58
CA GLY A 515 3.85 9.16 -1.19
C GLY A 515 3.27 7.75 -1.07
N ASN A 516 3.08 7.33 0.19
CA ASN A 516 2.67 5.96 0.52
C ASN A 516 1.32 5.59 -0.08
N THR A 517 1.15 4.34 -0.52
CA THR A 517 -0.02 3.89 -1.28
C THR A 517 -1.22 3.44 -0.43
N GLN A 518 -1.10 3.41 0.90
CA GLN A 518 -2.17 2.92 1.79
C GLN A 518 -3.43 3.79 1.73
N ALA A 519 -3.31 5.11 1.83
CA ALA A 519 -4.46 6.01 1.77
C ALA A 519 -5.14 5.99 0.39
N PRO A 520 -4.42 6.01 -0.75
CA PRO A 520 -4.99 5.72 -2.06
C PRO A 520 -5.76 4.41 -2.14
N CYS A 521 -5.27 3.32 -1.55
CA CYS A 521 -6.00 2.05 -1.49
C CYS A 521 -7.32 2.17 -0.69
N ALA A 522 -7.36 2.99 0.37
CA ALA A 522 -8.61 3.26 1.08
C ALA A 522 -9.63 3.97 0.17
N ILE A 523 -9.19 4.93 -0.64
CA ILE A 523 -10.05 5.62 -1.62
C ILE A 523 -10.59 4.65 -2.68
N VAL A 524 -9.73 3.76 -3.19
CA VAL A 524 -10.17 2.71 -4.13
C VAL A 524 -11.26 1.84 -3.49
N GLY A 525 -11.11 1.44 -2.24
CA GLY A 525 -12.11 0.69 -1.49
C GLY A 525 -13.42 1.46 -1.29
N GLU A 526 -13.37 2.73 -0.89
CA GLU A 526 -14.55 3.58 -0.72
C GLU A 526 -15.28 3.81 -2.05
N ARG A 527 -14.55 4.08 -3.13
CA ARG A 527 -15.12 4.23 -4.48
C ARG A 527 -15.79 2.94 -4.95
N ALA A 528 -15.13 1.78 -4.77
CA ALA A 528 -15.71 0.49 -5.10
C ALA A 528 -17.03 0.27 -4.35
N ALA A 529 -17.02 0.50 -3.04
CA ALA A 529 -18.22 0.33 -2.21
C ALA A 529 -19.35 1.30 -2.58
N ASP A 530 -19.06 2.59 -2.78
CA ASP A 530 -20.05 3.59 -3.22
C ASP A 530 -20.70 3.19 -4.57
N LEU A 531 -19.90 2.68 -5.51
CA LEU A 531 -20.37 2.22 -6.83
C LEU A 531 -21.26 0.97 -6.70
N MET A 532 -20.83 -0.01 -5.88
CA MET A 532 -21.60 -1.23 -5.63
C MET A 532 -22.92 -0.93 -4.93
N ARG A 533 -22.91 -0.10 -3.89
CA ARG A 533 -24.14 0.30 -3.17
C ARG A 533 -25.17 0.96 -4.10
N ARG A 534 -24.72 1.81 -5.03
CA ARG A 534 -25.61 2.41 -6.06
C ARG A 534 -26.12 1.35 -7.05
N GLN A 535 -25.26 0.46 -7.53
CA GLN A 535 -25.59 -0.58 -8.51
C GLN A 535 -26.63 -1.56 -7.95
N TYR A 536 -26.48 -1.98 -6.70
CA TYR A 536 -27.33 -2.97 -6.04
C TYR A 536 -28.41 -2.36 -5.16
N ARG A 537 -28.51 -1.02 -5.08
CA ARG A 537 -29.47 -0.26 -4.28
C ARG A 537 -29.42 -0.61 -2.78
N LEU A 538 -28.21 -0.71 -2.23
CA LEU A 538 -27.94 -1.05 -0.83
C LEU A 538 -27.99 0.17 0.09
#